data_fc3c6152b7314998fd3389c8f605c46a
#
_entry.id   fc3c6152b7314998fd3389c8f605c46a
#
_cell.length_a   1.000
_cell.length_b   1.000
_cell.length_c   1.000
_cell.angle_alpha   90.00
_cell.angle_beta   90.00
_cell.angle_gamma   90.00
#
_symmetry.space_group_name_H-M   'P 1'
#
loop_
_entity.id
_entity.type
_entity.pdbx_description
1 polymer ?
#
loop_
_entity_poly.entity_id
_entity_poly.type
_entity_poly.pdbx_seq_one_letter_code
_entity_poly.pdbx_strand_id
1 'polypeptide(L)'
;MFLNYGTNRLVLDVPLRIRKKHSFSKRTALERALENRLDFRTFFEWFRNQEDFENEQKSIKRDWDYRDPALECVRKAALSMLDDAEEIKVRRNPLRMVVIRNDKEYRVDQLSDGEKCTLALLGDIARRVAMANPCRENPMEGEGIVLIDELDLHMHP
;
A
#
# COMPACT_ATOMS: atom_id res chain seq x y z
N MET A 1 7.70 -1.57 -16.50
CA MET A 1 6.35 -1.15 -16.03
C MET A 1 6.19 0.35 -16.27
N PHE A 2 4.99 0.83 -16.62
CA PHE A 2 4.72 2.27 -16.81
C PHE A 2 3.51 2.68 -15.97
N LEU A 3 3.68 3.72 -15.13
CA LEU A 3 2.63 4.26 -14.25
C LEU A 3 2.53 5.77 -14.44
N ASN A 4 1.31 6.31 -14.34
CA ASN A 4 1.06 7.75 -14.40
C ASN A 4 0.12 8.18 -13.25
N TYR A 5 0.55 9.17 -12.48
CA TYR A 5 -0.19 9.73 -11.35
C TYR A 5 -0.34 11.24 -11.52
N GLY A 6 -1.56 11.71 -11.64
CA GLY A 6 -1.86 13.13 -11.72
C GLY A 6 -1.99 13.81 -10.36
N THR A 7 -2.45 15.05 -10.40
CA THR A 7 -2.62 15.91 -9.21
C THR A 7 -3.74 15.45 -8.28
N ASN A 8 -4.74 14.70 -8.77
CA ASN A 8 -5.87 14.26 -7.95
C ASN A 8 -5.51 12.99 -7.14
N ARG A 9 -4.77 13.19 -6.05
CA ARG A 9 -4.25 12.14 -5.15
C ARG A 9 -4.89 12.15 -3.77
N LEU A 10 -5.97 12.90 -3.57
CA LEU A 10 -6.66 12.97 -2.28
C LEU A 10 -7.23 11.60 -1.89
N VAL A 11 -6.86 11.14 -0.71
CA VAL A 11 -7.45 9.97 -0.05
C VAL A 11 -8.75 10.42 0.62
N LEU A 12 -9.84 10.37 -0.13
CA LEU A 12 -11.14 10.87 0.34
C LEU A 12 -11.85 9.87 1.26
N ASP A 13 -11.61 8.57 1.07
CA ASP A 13 -12.32 7.52 1.82
C ASP A 13 -11.42 6.33 2.14
N VAL A 14 -11.23 6.06 3.42
CA VAL A 14 -10.74 4.74 3.87
C VAL A 14 -11.94 3.79 3.90
N PRO A 15 -11.96 2.72 3.10
CA PRO A 15 -13.14 1.89 2.96
C PRO A 15 -13.46 1.14 4.26
N LEU A 16 -14.64 1.40 4.83
CA LEU A 16 -15.16 0.65 5.97
C LEU A 16 -15.78 -0.71 5.56
N ARG A 17 -16.10 -0.87 4.27
CA ARG A 17 -16.67 -2.11 3.72
C ARG A 17 -16.16 -2.35 2.31
N ILE A 18 -15.71 -3.57 2.04
CA ILE A 18 -15.33 -4.02 0.69
C ILE A 18 -16.52 -4.75 0.08
N ARG A 19 -17.13 -4.16 -0.94
CA ARG A 19 -18.29 -4.71 -1.64
C ARG A 19 -17.92 -5.50 -2.90
N LYS A 20 -16.78 -5.20 -3.53
CA LYS A 20 -16.28 -5.91 -4.70
C LYS A 20 -14.97 -6.59 -4.34
N LYS A 21 -14.81 -7.85 -4.74
CA LYS A 21 -13.50 -8.52 -4.66
C LYS A 21 -12.72 -8.21 -5.92
N HIS A 22 -11.52 -7.65 -5.77
CA HIS A 22 -10.58 -7.52 -6.86
C HIS A 22 -9.73 -8.79 -6.96
N SER A 23 -9.41 -9.19 -8.18
CA SER A 23 -8.41 -10.24 -8.41
C SER A 23 -7.05 -9.59 -8.54
N PHE A 24 -6.12 -9.98 -7.68
CA PHE A 24 -4.77 -9.46 -7.67
C PHE A 24 -3.82 -10.45 -8.34
N SER A 25 -3.35 -10.10 -9.52
CA SER A 25 -2.46 -10.92 -10.33
C SER A 25 -1.47 -10.03 -11.10
N LYS A 26 -0.44 -10.64 -11.68
CA LYS A 26 0.51 -9.92 -12.55
C LYS A 26 -0.19 -9.11 -13.65
N ARG A 27 -1.28 -9.65 -14.21
CA ARG A 27 -2.05 -8.96 -15.27
C ARG A 27 -2.76 -7.71 -14.76
N THR A 28 -3.28 -7.76 -13.53
CA THR A 28 -4.00 -6.63 -12.92
C THR A 28 -3.08 -5.60 -12.27
N ALA A 29 -1.76 -5.86 -12.21
CA ALA A 29 -0.78 -4.90 -11.68
C ALA A 29 -0.80 -3.56 -12.43
N LEU A 30 -1.06 -3.59 -13.74
CA LEU A 30 -1.11 -2.41 -14.62
C LEU A 30 -2.54 -1.93 -14.91
N GLU A 31 -3.53 -2.56 -14.33
CA GLU A 31 -4.92 -2.13 -14.51
C GLU A 31 -5.07 -0.69 -14.04
N ARG A 32 -5.67 0.16 -14.90
CA ARG A 32 -5.86 1.59 -14.66
C ARG A 32 -4.55 2.38 -14.38
N ALA A 33 -3.39 1.85 -14.79
CA ALA A 33 -2.09 2.47 -14.53
C ALA A 33 -1.89 3.82 -15.23
N LEU A 34 -2.68 4.10 -16.30
CA LEU A 34 -2.62 5.32 -17.11
C LEU A 34 -3.82 6.25 -16.87
N GLU A 35 -4.73 5.91 -15.96
CA GLU A 35 -5.94 6.72 -15.71
C GLU A 35 -5.68 7.97 -14.88
N ASN A 36 -4.42 8.27 -14.58
CA ASN A 36 -4.03 9.48 -13.84
C ASN A 36 -4.72 9.61 -12.48
N ARG A 37 -5.06 8.48 -11.85
CA ARG A 37 -5.88 8.44 -10.64
C ARG A 37 -5.31 7.46 -9.61
N LEU A 38 -5.18 7.94 -8.38
CA LEU A 38 -4.82 7.12 -7.24
C LEU A 38 -6.06 6.42 -6.66
N ASP A 39 -5.97 5.12 -6.46
CA ASP A 39 -7.04 4.31 -5.86
C ASP A 39 -6.58 3.68 -4.54
N PHE A 40 -6.68 4.47 -3.46
CA PHE A 40 -6.33 4.00 -2.12
C PHE A 40 -7.15 2.78 -1.68
N ARG A 41 -8.39 2.68 -2.15
CA ARG A 41 -9.25 1.53 -1.82
C ARG A 41 -8.69 0.22 -2.34
N THR A 42 -8.21 0.20 -3.58
CA THR A 42 -7.58 -0.98 -4.17
C THR A 42 -6.28 -1.34 -3.45
N PHE A 43 -5.47 -0.34 -3.05
CA PHE A 43 -4.30 -0.55 -2.21
C PHE A 43 -4.67 -1.17 -0.86
N PHE A 44 -5.64 -0.60 -0.15
CA PHE A 44 -6.11 -1.10 1.13
C PHE A 44 -6.62 -2.55 1.05
N GLU A 45 -7.40 -2.88 0.01
CA GLU A 45 -7.94 -4.23 -0.19
C GLU A 45 -6.82 -5.25 -0.44
N TRP A 46 -5.86 -4.89 -1.29
CA TRP A 46 -4.71 -5.74 -1.55
C TRP A 46 -3.88 -5.97 -0.27
N PHE A 47 -3.57 -4.89 0.44
CA PHE A 47 -2.78 -4.96 1.67
C PHE A 47 -3.43 -5.87 2.71
N ARG A 48 -4.73 -5.71 2.94
CA ARG A 48 -5.50 -6.58 3.83
C ARG A 48 -5.43 -8.05 3.40
N ASN A 49 -5.63 -8.32 2.12
CA ASN A 49 -5.60 -9.69 1.61
C ASN A 49 -4.21 -10.33 1.78
N GLN A 50 -3.14 -9.55 1.60
CA GLN A 50 -1.78 -10.03 1.83
C GLN A 50 -1.48 -10.27 3.32
N GLU A 51 -2.01 -9.46 4.22
CA GLU A 51 -1.91 -9.74 5.67
C GLU A 51 -2.68 -11.01 6.04
N ASP A 52 -3.86 -11.22 5.47
CA ASP A 52 -4.64 -12.44 5.72
C ASP A 52 -3.87 -13.68 5.21
N PHE A 53 -3.27 -13.60 4.02
CA PHE A 53 -2.39 -14.63 3.47
C PHE A 53 -1.14 -14.86 4.34
N GLU A 54 -0.44 -13.81 4.77
CA GLU A 54 0.73 -13.91 5.66
C GLU A 54 0.35 -14.63 6.96
N ASN A 55 -0.80 -14.29 7.56
CA ASN A 55 -1.27 -14.94 8.79
C ASN A 55 -1.64 -16.40 8.57
N GLU A 56 -2.23 -16.75 7.43
CA GLU A 56 -2.49 -18.13 7.04
C GLU A 56 -1.17 -18.91 6.91
N GLN A 57 -0.17 -18.34 6.23
CA GLN A 57 1.14 -18.97 6.07
C GLN A 57 1.87 -19.17 7.40
N LYS A 58 1.77 -18.23 8.34
CA LYS A 58 2.29 -18.40 9.72
C LYS A 58 1.71 -19.64 10.39
N SER A 59 0.42 -19.82 10.27
CA SER A 59 -0.28 -20.96 10.85
C SER A 59 0.12 -22.28 10.18
N ILE A 60 0.19 -22.33 8.86
CA ILE A 60 0.55 -23.54 8.08
C ILE A 60 2.00 -23.95 8.36
N LYS A 61 2.93 -23.00 8.32
CA LYS A 61 4.36 -23.22 8.53
C LYS A 61 4.72 -23.40 10.00
N ARG A 62 3.82 -23.06 10.93
CA ARG A 62 4.08 -22.95 12.38
C ARG A 62 5.25 -22.03 12.70
N ASP A 63 5.40 -20.97 11.89
CA ASP A 63 6.44 -19.94 11.97
C ASP A 63 5.77 -18.58 12.17
N TRP A 64 5.76 -18.11 13.39
CA TRP A 64 5.13 -16.84 13.78
C TRP A 64 5.92 -15.61 13.31
N ASP A 65 7.20 -15.80 12.97
CA ASP A 65 8.08 -14.75 12.47
C ASP A 65 8.05 -14.63 10.93
N TYR A 66 7.34 -15.55 10.25
CA TYR A 66 7.20 -15.50 8.81
C TYR A 66 6.66 -14.14 8.35
N ARG A 67 7.31 -13.57 7.35
CA ARG A 67 6.89 -12.36 6.64
C ARG A 67 6.73 -12.66 5.16
N ASP A 68 5.60 -12.24 4.60
CA ASP A 68 5.42 -12.31 3.15
C ASP A 68 6.33 -11.27 2.46
N PRO A 69 7.23 -11.66 1.53
CA PRO A 69 8.20 -10.75 0.93
C PRO A 69 7.56 -9.58 0.19
N ALA A 70 6.46 -9.82 -0.52
CA ALA A 70 5.76 -8.77 -1.26
C ALA A 70 5.12 -7.75 -0.32
N LEU A 71 4.46 -8.23 0.75
CA LEU A 71 3.85 -7.37 1.75
C LEU A 71 4.90 -6.58 2.53
N GLU A 72 6.02 -7.21 2.88
CA GLU A 72 7.08 -6.55 3.63
C GLU A 72 7.75 -5.43 2.81
N CYS A 73 7.97 -5.64 1.52
CA CYS A 73 8.44 -4.59 0.61
C CYS A 73 7.48 -3.41 0.55
N VAL A 74 6.18 -3.69 0.49
CA VAL A 74 5.15 -2.64 0.45
C VAL A 74 5.06 -1.90 1.80
N ARG A 75 5.16 -2.61 2.93
CA ARG A 75 5.24 -1.98 4.26
C ARG A 75 6.40 -0.99 4.35
N LYS A 76 7.61 -1.42 3.98
CA LYS A 76 8.80 -0.56 3.99
C LYS A 76 8.64 0.66 3.09
N ALA A 77 8.14 0.48 1.87
CA ALA A 77 7.91 1.59 0.96
C ALA A 77 6.85 2.57 1.50
N ALA A 78 5.75 2.06 2.06
CA ALA A 78 4.70 2.88 2.63
C ALA A 78 5.16 3.71 3.85
N LEU A 79 6.07 3.15 4.65
CA LEU A 79 6.59 3.80 5.85
C LEU A 79 7.76 4.75 5.56
N SER A 80 8.47 4.60 4.43
CA SER A 80 9.72 5.31 4.15
C SER A 80 9.64 6.84 4.15
N MET A 81 8.44 7.39 4.01
CA MET A 81 8.19 8.83 3.98
C MET A 81 7.22 9.29 5.09
N LEU A 82 7.02 8.45 6.09
CA LEU A 82 6.22 8.77 7.25
C LEU A 82 7.14 8.88 8.47
N ASP A 83 7.31 10.07 8.99
CA ASP A 83 8.18 10.32 10.14
C ASP A 83 7.74 9.50 11.36
N ASP A 84 8.71 8.90 12.05
CA ASP A 84 8.51 8.08 13.26
C ASP A 84 7.52 6.91 13.09
N ALA A 85 7.18 6.52 11.87
CA ALA A 85 6.29 5.40 11.61
C ALA A 85 7.05 4.06 11.68
N GLU A 86 6.64 3.20 12.59
CA GLU A 86 7.26 1.90 12.88
C GLU A 86 6.57 0.75 12.17
N GLU A 87 5.25 0.80 12.10
CA GLU A 87 4.44 -0.27 11.54
C GLU A 87 3.19 0.27 10.84
N ILE A 88 2.79 -0.40 9.76
CA ILE A 88 1.48 -0.23 9.13
C ILE A 88 0.76 -1.56 9.09
N LYS A 89 -0.51 -1.58 9.49
CA LYS A 89 -1.33 -2.78 9.52
C LYS A 89 -2.82 -2.48 9.38
N VAL A 90 -3.61 -3.54 9.16
CA VAL A 90 -5.07 -3.44 9.09
C VAL A 90 -5.70 -4.09 10.33
N ARG A 91 -6.46 -3.31 11.09
CA ARG A 91 -7.36 -3.81 12.13
C ARG A 91 -8.65 -4.33 11.50
N ARG A 92 -9.14 -5.47 11.97
CA ARG A 92 -10.32 -6.15 11.41
C ARG A 92 -11.62 -5.73 12.09
N ASN A 93 -11.56 -5.30 13.34
CA ASN A 93 -12.76 -4.90 14.11
C ASN A 93 -12.50 -3.60 14.90
N PRO A 94 -13.06 -2.46 14.48
CA PRO A 94 -13.62 -2.19 13.16
C PRO A 94 -12.54 -2.22 12.07
N LEU A 95 -12.95 -2.44 10.82
CA LEU A 95 -12.04 -2.51 9.69
C LEU A 95 -11.42 -1.12 9.44
N ARG A 96 -10.09 -1.01 9.59
CA ARG A 96 -9.33 0.23 9.39
C ARG A 96 -7.85 -0.04 9.18
N MET A 97 -7.20 0.83 8.43
CA MET A 97 -5.74 0.85 8.34
C MET A 97 -5.17 1.79 9.39
N VAL A 98 -4.10 1.37 10.03
CA VAL A 98 -3.44 2.11 11.10
C VAL A 98 -1.94 2.15 10.90
N VAL A 99 -1.34 3.24 11.37
CA VAL A 99 0.11 3.45 11.45
C VAL A 99 0.47 3.53 12.94
N ILE A 100 1.53 2.85 13.34
CA ILE A 100 2.07 2.89 14.70
C ILE A 100 3.27 3.83 14.72
N ARG A 101 3.28 4.76 15.69
CA ARG A 101 4.35 5.73 15.97
C ARG A 101 4.50 5.87 17.47
N ASN A 102 5.71 5.69 17.98
CA ASN A 102 6.01 5.83 19.41
C ASN A 102 4.99 5.05 20.28
N ASP A 103 4.78 3.77 19.95
CA ASP A 103 3.81 2.87 20.61
C ASP A 103 2.34 3.32 20.56
N LYS A 104 1.99 4.33 19.76
CA LYS A 104 0.61 4.81 19.59
C LYS A 104 0.07 4.46 18.22
N GLU A 105 -1.20 4.08 18.21
CA GLU A 105 -1.92 3.73 16.99
C GLU A 105 -2.70 4.93 16.44
N TYR A 106 -2.40 5.32 15.21
CA TYR A 106 -3.09 6.38 14.46
C TYR A 106 -3.83 5.77 13.28
N ARG A 107 -5.09 6.09 13.10
CA ARG A 107 -5.82 5.70 11.89
C ARG A 107 -5.32 6.53 10.71
N VAL A 108 -5.33 5.95 9.51
CA VAL A 108 -4.90 6.65 8.29
C VAL A 108 -5.71 7.93 8.05
N ASP A 109 -7.00 7.95 8.40
CA ASP A 109 -7.84 9.15 8.30
C ASP A 109 -7.46 10.29 9.27
N GLN A 110 -6.66 10.01 10.29
CA GLN A 110 -6.13 10.99 11.25
C GLN A 110 -4.76 11.58 10.85
N LEU A 111 -4.12 11.01 9.82
CA LEU A 111 -2.87 11.54 9.27
C LEU A 111 -3.12 12.90 8.57
N SER A 112 -2.08 13.69 8.42
CA SER A 112 -2.13 14.90 7.60
C SER A 112 -2.45 14.55 6.13
N ASP A 113 -2.92 15.52 5.36
CA ASP A 113 -3.26 15.28 3.95
C ASP A 113 -2.02 14.89 3.13
N GLY A 114 -0.87 15.50 3.42
CA GLY A 114 0.41 15.13 2.81
C GLY A 114 0.80 13.68 3.11
N GLU A 115 0.74 13.27 4.36
CA GLU A 115 1.04 11.89 4.77
C GLU A 115 0.08 10.88 4.13
N LYS A 116 -1.21 11.19 4.07
CA LYS A 116 -2.22 10.35 3.39
C LYS A 116 -1.91 10.19 1.90
N CYS A 117 -1.60 11.30 1.22
CA CYS A 117 -1.23 11.30 -0.19
C CYS A 117 0.03 10.50 -0.46
N THR A 118 1.07 10.71 0.35
CA THR A 118 2.36 9.99 0.24
C THR A 118 2.19 8.51 0.49
N LEU A 119 1.50 8.13 1.57
CA LEU A 119 1.17 6.73 1.89
C LEU A 119 0.43 6.05 0.75
N ALA A 120 -0.58 6.71 0.21
CA ALA A 120 -1.38 6.16 -0.88
C ALA A 120 -0.57 6.01 -2.18
N LEU A 121 0.24 7.02 -2.52
CA LEU A 121 1.08 6.99 -3.73
C LEU A 121 2.14 5.90 -3.65
N LEU A 122 2.97 5.92 -2.60
CA LEU A 122 4.04 4.94 -2.45
C LEU A 122 3.50 3.52 -2.24
N GLY A 123 2.43 3.39 -1.49
CA GLY A 123 1.74 2.11 -1.29
C GLY A 123 1.22 1.53 -2.60
N ASP A 124 0.59 2.33 -3.47
CA ASP A 124 0.09 1.86 -4.77
C ASP A 124 1.24 1.52 -5.74
N ILE A 125 2.30 2.35 -5.80
CA ILE A 125 3.49 2.05 -6.61
C ILE A 125 4.11 0.73 -6.16
N ALA A 126 4.40 0.59 -4.87
CA ALA A 126 5.03 -0.61 -4.31
C ALA A 126 4.17 -1.87 -4.54
N ARG A 127 2.86 -1.77 -4.31
CA ARG A 127 1.90 -2.85 -4.60
C ARG A 127 1.98 -3.30 -6.06
N ARG A 128 1.96 -2.35 -7.01
CA ARG A 128 2.02 -2.65 -8.44
C ARG A 128 3.34 -3.30 -8.83
N VAL A 129 4.46 -2.81 -8.29
CA VAL A 129 5.79 -3.39 -8.52
C VAL A 129 5.85 -4.81 -7.96
N ALA A 130 5.37 -5.04 -6.73
CA ALA A 130 5.33 -6.35 -6.11
C ALA A 130 4.47 -7.35 -6.92
N MET A 131 3.28 -6.92 -7.36
CA MET A 131 2.39 -7.74 -8.18
C MET A 131 2.98 -8.05 -9.58
N ALA A 132 3.74 -7.12 -10.16
CA ALA A 132 4.37 -7.32 -11.47
C ALA A 132 5.56 -8.30 -11.40
N ASN A 133 6.21 -8.43 -10.24
CA ASN A 133 7.43 -9.20 -10.03
C ASN A 133 7.31 -10.28 -8.92
N PRO A 134 6.29 -11.15 -8.94
CA PRO A 134 5.99 -12.05 -7.82
C PRO A 134 7.04 -13.14 -7.58
N CYS A 135 7.92 -13.39 -8.56
CA CYS A 135 8.93 -14.44 -8.49
C CYS A 135 10.33 -13.91 -8.17
N ARG A 136 10.49 -12.60 -7.92
CA ARG A 136 11.78 -12.04 -7.54
C ARG A 136 11.98 -12.15 -6.03
N GLU A 137 13.21 -12.41 -5.62
CA GLU A 137 13.60 -12.42 -4.21
C GLU A 137 13.32 -11.05 -3.57
N ASN A 138 13.65 -9.97 -4.29
CA ASN A 138 13.21 -8.62 -3.95
C ASN A 138 12.27 -8.08 -5.05
N PRO A 139 10.96 -8.06 -4.84
CA PRO A 139 10.00 -7.57 -5.82
C PRO A 139 10.23 -6.12 -6.27
N MET A 140 10.88 -5.30 -5.43
CA MET A 140 11.13 -3.87 -5.72
C MET A 140 12.23 -3.64 -6.76
N GLU A 141 13.04 -4.63 -7.11
CA GLU A 141 14.08 -4.54 -8.15
C GLU A 141 13.53 -4.58 -9.58
N GLY A 142 12.23 -4.49 -9.74
CA GLY A 142 11.58 -4.44 -11.05
C GLY A 142 11.80 -3.10 -11.75
N GLU A 143 12.17 -3.12 -13.03
CA GLU A 143 12.31 -1.91 -13.83
C GLU A 143 10.94 -1.29 -14.16
N GLY A 144 10.88 0.05 -14.13
CA GLY A 144 9.68 0.79 -14.48
C GLY A 144 9.91 2.28 -14.66
N ILE A 145 8.94 2.93 -15.29
CA ILE A 145 8.85 4.37 -15.42
C ILE A 145 7.61 4.82 -14.68
N VAL A 146 7.78 5.75 -13.76
CA VAL A 146 6.70 6.36 -12.99
C VAL A 146 6.70 7.85 -13.31
N LEU A 147 5.60 8.33 -13.87
CA LEU A 147 5.35 9.75 -14.07
C LEU A 147 4.46 10.25 -12.94
N ILE A 148 4.89 11.29 -12.27
CA ILE A 148 4.16 11.91 -11.16
C ILE A 148 4.06 13.39 -11.46
N ASP A 149 2.84 13.89 -11.56
CA ASP A 149 2.56 15.31 -11.77
C ASP A 149 2.49 16.02 -10.42
N GLU A 150 3.17 17.17 -10.29
CA GLU A 150 3.21 18.01 -9.07
C GLU A 150 3.48 17.18 -7.80
N LEU A 151 4.67 16.57 -7.71
CA LEU A 151 5.04 15.67 -6.59
C LEU A 151 4.93 16.36 -5.22
N ASP A 152 5.21 17.65 -5.16
CA ASP A 152 5.17 18.52 -3.98
C ASP A 152 3.76 18.97 -3.57
N LEU A 153 2.76 18.70 -4.40
CA LEU A 153 1.38 19.03 -4.07
C LEU A 153 0.96 18.28 -2.79
N HIS A 154 0.56 19.03 -1.78
CA HIS A 154 0.21 18.55 -0.43
C HIS A 154 1.41 18.19 0.49
N MET A 155 2.66 18.37 0.06
CA MET A 155 3.81 18.33 0.95
C MET A 155 4.06 19.73 1.50
N HIS A 156 4.03 19.86 2.83
CA HIS A 156 4.47 21.08 3.48
C HIS A 156 6.00 21.03 3.64
N PRO A 157 6.70 22.16 3.41
CA PRO A 157 8.12 22.24 3.69
C PRO A 157 8.39 22.09 5.20
#